data_432e4a2e6a10e4f8b2564fb944cf30db
#
_entry.id   432e4a2e6a10e4f8b2564fb944cf30db
#
_cell.length_a   1.000
_cell.length_b   1.000
_cell.length_c   1.000
_cell.angle_alpha   90.00
_cell.angle_beta   90.00
_cell.angle_gamma   90.00
#
_symmetry.space_group_name_H-M   'P 1'
#
loop_
_entity.id
_entity.type
_entity.pdbx_description
1 polymer ?
#
loop_
_entity_poly.entity_id
_entity_poly.type
_entity_poly.pdbx_seq_one_letter_code
_entity_poly.pdbx_strand_id
1 'polypeptide(L)'
;MRESQIRNALRRIEDIVFDATGATLPAEHESRLLNVLSGLAGEHRRARTVENFSHRDVTILLADLRGFTSLSASHPAGVVLDMLNQCFVEMSEAIVRHHGTIDKFAGDSIMAIFADARAAVTCAVEMQMAMDRLNALHRRRHLPELYMGIGVNTGRVMAGLVGSELYSAYALIGEDVSLTSRIEAFSLRGQVLISESTYALCGDFAATGDGMEVYVKGKSGRMQLREVVGIPSLELSVPRQEVRRSPRIAVQLPFSFQRVERKIVVPERMPGTILDVGYHGVLADMRRDVPLHSEIKLGVDLPLVAHNADDIYARVVKRSRDSVAGLEFTSLSAQSNSKLQLFVQMLLQGHEVN
;
A
#
# COMPACT_ATOMS: atom_id res chain seq x y z
N MET A 1 -30.10 15.30 7.17
CA MET A 1 -29.40 15.65 8.42
C MET A 1 -30.44 15.86 9.51
N ARG A 2 -30.28 15.30 10.71
CA ARG A 2 -31.19 15.59 11.84
C ARG A 2 -30.94 17.01 12.32
N GLU A 3 -31.92 17.66 12.94
CA GLU A 3 -31.81 19.00 13.52
C GLU A 3 -30.58 19.11 14.46
N SER A 4 -30.29 18.03 15.20
CA SER A 4 -29.08 17.94 16.04
C SER A 4 -27.75 18.00 15.27
N GLN A 5 -27.70 17.48 14.05
CA GLN A 5 -26.47 17.53 13.20
C GLN A 5 -26.29 18.90 12.57
N ILE A 6 -27.38 19.57 12.20
CA ILE A 6 -27.36 20.95 11.71
C ILE A 6 -26.87 21.88 12.80
N ARG A 7 -27.39 21.73 14.03
CA ARG A 7 -26.95 22.52 15.18
C ARG A 7 -25.50 22.25 15.56
N ASN A 8 -25.04 21.00 15.43
CA ASN A 8 -23.63 20.68 15.70
C ASN A 8 -22.70 21.25 14.62
N ALA A 9 -23.10 21.23 13.36
CA ALA A 9 -22.36 21.89 12.29
C ALA A 9 -22.30 23.42 12.50
N LEU A 10 -23.41 24.02 12.90
CA LEU A 10 -23.46 25.44 13.20
C LEU A 10 -22.51 25.82 14.35
N ARG A 11 -22.53 25.08 15.47
CA ARG A 11 -21.60 25.33 16.59
C ARG A 11 -20.14 25.26 16.15
N ARG A 12 -19.78 24.28 15.33
CA ARG A 12 -18.39 24.18 14.80
C ARG A 12 -18.03 25.39 13.92
N ILE A 13 -18.97 25.94 13.19
CA ILE A 13 -18.77 27.18 12.41
C ILE A 13 -18.60 28.37 13.36
N GLU A 14 -19.42 28.45 14.41
CA GLU A 14 -19.31 29.48 15.44
C GLU A 14 -17.95 29.43 16.15
N ASP A 15 -17.49 28.24 16.54
CA ASP A 15 -16.17 28.05 17.15
C ASP A 15 -15.04 28.51 16.21
N ILE A 16 -15.10 28.16 14.91
CA ILE A 16 -14.12 28.59 13.91
C ILE A 16 -14.13 30.13 13.74
N VAL A 17 -15.31 30.73 13.68
CA VAL A 17 -15.44 32.19 13.54
C VAL A 17 -14.91 32.90 14.79
N PHE A 18 -15.21 32.40 15.99
CA PHE A 18 -14.74 32.94 17.24
C PHE A 18 -13.21 32.82 17.35
N ASP A 19 -12.63 31.65 16.99
CA ASP A 19 -11.18 31.45 17.02
C ASP A 19 -10.46 32.38 16.02
N ALA A 20 -11.07 32.64 14.86
CA ALA A 20 -10.48 33.46 13.80
C ALA A 20 -10.63 35.00 14.07
N THR A 21 -11.71 35.42 14.71
CA THR A 21 -12.07 36.85 14.79
C THR A 21 -12.21 37.40 16.22
N GLY A 22 -12.28 36.50 17.21
CA GLY A 22 -12.58 36.84 18.59
C GLY A 22 -14.04 37.32 18.82
N ALA A 23 -14.92 37.22 17.83
CA ALA A 23 -16.30 37.66 17.87
C ALA A 23 -17.30 36.50 17.67
N THR A 24 -18.43 36.58 18.36
CA THR A 24 -19.54 35.64 18.16
C THR A 24 -20.27 35.94 16.85
N LEU A 25 -20.80 34.89 16.22
CA LEU A 25 -21.55 35.01 14.97
C LEU A 25 -22.84 35.84 15.23
N PRO A 26 -23.12 36.93 14.46
CA PRO A 26 -24.36 37.67 14.60
C PRO A 26 -25.59 36.81 14.30
N ALA A 27 -26.69 37.00 15.05
CA ALA A 27 -27.92 36.19 14.93
C ALA A 27 -28.50 36.14 13.50
N GLU A 28 -28.30 37.20 12.71
CA GLU A 28 -28.73 37.26 11.31
C GLU A 28 -27.92 36.26 10.45
N HIS A 29 -26.61 36.13 10.66
CA HIS A 29 -25.76 35.20 9.96
C HIS A 29 -25.99 33.76 10.43
N GLU A 30 -26.27 33.55 11.72
CA GLU A 30 -26.67 32.26 12.28
C GLU A 30 -27.94 31.72 11.57
N SER A 31 -28.98 32.57 11.44
CA SER A 31 -30.21 32.20 10.75
C SER A 31 -30.02 31.90 9.26
N ARG A 32 -29.14 32.64 8.58
CA ARG A 32 -28.80 32.36 7.17
C ARG A 32 -28.05 31.04 7.02
N LEU A 33 -27.08 30.73 7.90
CA LEU A 33 -26.35 29.48 7.92
C LEU A 33 -27.28 28.30 8.22
N LEU A 34 -28.20 28.43 9.18
CA LEU A 34 -29.23 27.43 9.46
C LEU A 34 -30.08 27.13 8.23
N ASN A 35 -30.51 28.16 7.49
CA ASN A 35 -31.27 27.96 6.27
C ASN A 35 -30.49 27.24 5.17
N VAL A 36 -29.20 27.60 4.98
CA VAL A 36 -28.33 26.94 4.01
C VAL A 36 -28.09 25.49 4.39
N LEU A 37 -27.74 25.22 5.64
CA LEU A 37 -27.50 23.86 6.15
C LEU A 37 -28.77 23.00 6.10
N SER A 38 -29.93 23.60 6.38
CA SER A 38 -31.22 22.92 6.27
C SER A 38 -31.61 22.63 4.83
N GLY A 39 -31.31 23.54 3.88
CA GLY A 39 -31.49 23.34 2.45
C GLY A 39 -30.66 22.21 1.91
N LEU A 40 -29.35 22.20 2.21
CA LEU A 40 -28.44 21.11 1.87
C LEU A 40 -28.88 19.79 2.50
N ALA A 41 -29.40 19.81 3.73
CA ALA A 41 -29.96 18.62 4.39
C ALA A 41 -31.28 18.13 3.72
N GLY A 42 -32.08 19.04 3.20
CA GLY A 42 -33.31 18.73 2.46
C GLY A 42 -33.03 18.09 1.10
N GLU A 43 -32.01 18.56 0.40
CA GLU A 43 -31.56 17.94 -0.85
C GLU A 43 -30.97 16.54 -0.61
N HIS A 44 -30.22 16.37 0.45
CA HIS A 44 -29.76 15.04 0.88
C HIS A 44 -30.92 14.11 1.29
N ARG A 45 -32.02 14.64 1.84
CA ARG A 45 -33.20 13.84 2.19
C ARG A 45 -33.96 13.35 0.98
N ARG A 46 -34.02 14.14 -0.11
CA ARG A 46 -34.64 13.71 -1.40
C ARG A 46 -33.78 12.65 -2.10
N ALA A 47 -32.47 12.67 -1.92
CA ALA A 47 -31.56 11.62 -2.39
C ALA A 47 -31.66 10.31 -1.58
N ARG A 48 -32.24 10.34 -0.37
CA ARG A 48 -32.30 9.20 0.59
C ARG A 48 -33.44 8.21 0.36
N THR A 49 -34.35 8.45 -0.55
CA THR A 49 -35.53 7.58 -0.82
C THR A 49 -35.35 6.69 -2.05
N VAL A 50 -34.17 6.57 -2.59
CA VAL A 50 -33.92 5.62 -3.68
C VAL A 50 -32.83 4.66 -3.21
N GLU A 51 -33.07 3.37 -3.35
CA GLU A 51 -32.10 2.30 -3.25
C GLU A 51 -30.94 2.57 -4.21
N ASN A 52 -29.97 3.38 -3.79
CA ASN A 52 -28.87 3.85 -4.66
C ASN A 52 -27.64 2.99 -4.50
N PHE A 53 -27.82 1.66 -4.50
CA PHE A 53 -26.73 0.76 -4.79
C PHE A 53 -26.70 0.49 -6.29
N SER A 54 -25.61 0.86 -6.94
CA SER A 54 -25.42 0.58 -8.36
C SER A 54 -24.12 -0.18 -8.59
N HIS A 55 -24.20 -1.17 -9.48
CA HIS A 55 -22.99 -1.78 -10.00
C HIS A 55 -22.29 -0.80 -10.93
N ARG A 56 -21.00 -0.64 -10.75
CA ARG A 56 -20.15 0.21 -11.58
C ARG A 56 -18.89 -0.55 -11.95
N ASP A 57 -18.51 -0.46 -13.21
CA ASP A 57 -17.17 -0.86 -13.64
C ASP A 57 -16.28 0.36 -13.48
N VAL A 58 -15.25 0.23 -12.62
CA VAL A 58 -14.36 1.33 -12.26
C VAL A 58 -12.92 0.83 -12.18
N THR A 59 -11.99 1.74 -12.34
CA THR A 59 -10.59 1.50 -12.01
C THR A 59 -10.29 2.15 -10.66
N ILE A 60 -9.79 1.34 -9.73
CA ILE A 60 -9.46 1.73 -8.37
C ILE A 60 -7.94 1.85 -8.28
N LEU A 61 -7.48 2.98 -7.78
CA LEU A 61 -6.10 3.25 -7.42
C LEU A 61 -6.00 3.32 -5.90
N LEU A 62 -5.12 2.52 -5.32
CA LEU A 62 -4.75 2.61 -3.91
C LEU A 62 -3.25 2.86 -3.82
N ALA A 63 -2.88 3.87 -3.05
CA ALA A 63 -1.49 4.22 -2.80
C ALA A 63 -1.24 4.34 -1.31
N ASP A 64 -0.11 3.85 -0.83
CA ASP A 64 0.25 3.77 0.58
C ASP A 64 1.73 4.07 0.82
N LEU A 65 2.05 4.77 1.92
CA LEU A 65 3.43 5.14 2.25
C LEU A 65 4.20 3.97 2.86
N ARG A 66 5.34 3.67 2.28
CA ARG A 66 6.21 2.57 2.73
C ARG A 66 7.09 2.97 3.91
N GLY A 67 6.94 2.26 5.01
CA GLY A 67 7.71 2.50 6.24
C GLY A 67 7.21 3.68 7.07
N PHE A 68 5.98 4.14 6.85
CA PHE A 68 5.38 5.27 7.57
C PHE A 68 5.29 5.02 9.09
N THR A 69 4.97 3.82 9.53
CA THR A 69 4.95 3.44 10.96
C THR A 69 6.31 3.70 11.64
N SER A 70 7.40 3.33 10.98
CA SER A 70 8.76 3.60 11.50
C SER A 70 9.10 5.10 11.49
N LEU A 71 8.66 5.81 10.45
CA LEU A 71 8.81 7.26 10.34
C LEU A 71 8.08 7.97 11.48
N SER A 72 6.81 7.63 11.71
CA SER A 72 5.97 8.24 12.74
C SER A 72 6.47 7.96 14.16
N ALA A 73 7.11 6.81 14.39
CA ALA A 73 7.73 6.48 15.67
C ALA A 73 9.05 7.22 15.93
N SER A 74 9.74 7.69 14.88
CA SER A 74 11.09 8.28 14.98
C SER A 74 11.13 9.82 14.87
N HIS A 75 10.00 10.47 14.56
CA HIS A 75 9.94 11.91 14.35
C HIS A 75 8.79 12.57 15.14
N PRO A 76 8.86 13.87 15.45
CA PRO A 76 7.78 14.60 16.11
C PRO A 76 6.49 14.55 15.27
N ALA A 77 5.36 14.32 15.94
CA ALA A 77 4.06 14.14 15.27
C ALA A 77 3.67 15.32 14.34
N GLY A 78 3.98 16.56 14.72
CA GLY A 78 3.73 17.74 13.89
C GLY A 78 4.49 17.68 12.56
N VAL A 79 5.77 17.28 12.58
CA VAL A 79 6.60 17.13 11.36
C VAL A 79 6.03 16.04 10.46
N VAL A 80 5.66 14.90 11.04
CA VAL A 80 5.08 13.78 10.29
C VAL A 80 3.76 14.19 9.63
N LEU A 81 2.90 14.90 10.36
CA LEU A 81 1.61 15.39 9.84
C LEU A 81 1.80 16.39 8.70
N ASP A 82 2.75 17.34 8.84
CA ASP A 82 3.06 18.30 7.77
C ASP A 82 3.57 17.60 6.51
N MET A 83 4.45 16.61 6.66
CA MET A 83 4.96 15.82 5.54
C MET A 83 3.84 15.01 4.87
N LEU A 84 2.96 14.39 5.65
CA LEU A 84 1.81 13.64 5.14
C LEU A 84 0.84 14.57 4.37
N ASN A 85 0.55 15.75 4.91
CA ASN A 85 -0.30 16.74 4.24
C ASN A 85 0.31 17.21 2.93
N GLN A 86 1.63 17.49 2.88
CA GLN A 86 2.32 17.84 1.63
C GLN A 86 2.20 16.71 0.60
N CYS A 87 2.38 15.46 1.02
CA CYS A 87 2.18 14.30 0.17
C CYS A 87 0.74 14.23 -0.37
N PHE A 88 -0.27 14.37 0.49
CA PHE A 88 -1.67 14.29 0.08
C PHE A 88 -2.10 15.43 -0.85
N VAL A 89 -1.54 16.62 -0.72
CA VAL A 89 -1.78 17.72 -1.67
C VAL A 89 -1.30 17.32 -3.07
N GLU A 90 -0.05 16.89 -3.21
CA GLU A 90 0.52 16.48 -4.50
C GLU A 90 -0.27 15.31 -5.12
N MET A 91 -0.65 14.31 -4.30
CA MET A 91 -1.42 13.16 -4.77
C MET A 91 -2.83 13.55 -5.19
N SER A 92 -3.50 14.41 -4.43
CA SER A 92 -4.85 14.89 -4.73
C SER A 92 -4.88 15.70 -6.03
N GLU A 93 -3.87 16.55 -6.25
CA GLU A 93 -3.74 17.31 -7.49
C GLU A 93 -3.56 16.40 -8.70
N ALA A 94 -2.74 15.35 -8.58
CA ALA A 94 -2.58 14.36 -9.65
C ALA A 94 -3.89 13.63 -9.95
N ILE A 95 -4.62 13.18 -8.91
CA ILE A 95 -5.89 12.48 -9.07
C ILE A 95 -6.92 13.37 -9.78
N VAL A 96 -7.08 14.61 -9.33
CA VAL A 96 -8.06 15.54 -9.92
C VAL A 96 -7.69 15.90 -11.37
N ARG A 97 -6.39 16.11 -11.67
CA ARG A 97 -5.90 16.40 -13.03
C ARG A 97 -6.25 15.30 -14.02
N HIS A 98 -6.26 14.05 -13.57
CA HIS A 98 -6.64 12.89 -14.39
C HIS A 98 -8.10 12.47 -14.22
N HIS A 99 -8.97 13.40 -13.80
CA HIS A 99 -10.42 13.18 -13.65
C HIS A 99 -10.77 12.03 -12.68
N GLY A 100 -9.88 11.70 -11.74
CA GLY A 100 -10.16 10.79 -10.66
C GLY A 100 -10.98 11.43 -9.55
N THR A 101 -11.68 10.60 -8.81
CA THR A 101 -12.40 11.01 -7.60
C THR A 101 -11.73 10.36 -6.39
N ILE A 102 -11.34 11.16 -5.40
CA ILE A 102 -10.81 10.65 -4.14
C ILE A 102 -11.98 10.03 -3.36
N ASP A 103 -11.86 8.75 -3.04
CA ASP A 103 -12.85 8.04 -2.21
C ASP A 103 -12.61 8.32 -0.73
N LYS A 104 -11.39 8.13 -0.27
CA LYS A 104 -10.99 8.38 1.12
C LYS A 104 -9.49 8.44 1.32
N PHE A 105 -9.12 9.04 2.44
CA PHE A 105 -7.82 8.85 3.11
C PHE A 105 -8.00 7.85 4.26
N ALA A 106 -7.08 6.93 4.41
CA ALA A 106 -7.07 5.96 5.51
C ALA A 106 -5.66 5.85 6.09
N GLY A 107 -5.40 6.60 7.17
CA GLY A 107 -4.05 6.76 7.70
C GLY A 107 -3.14 7.45 6.70
N ASP A 108 -2.13 6.75 6.23
CA ASP A 108 -1.15 7.17 5.23
C ASP A 108 -1.49 6.70 3.79
N SER A 109 -2.66 6.08 3.62
CA SER A 109 -3.14 5.61 2.31
C SER A 109 -4.13 6.59 1.69
N ILE A 110 -4.15 6.66 0.35
CA ILE A 110 -5.16 7.35 -0.44
C ILE A 110 -5.81 6.37 -1.42
N MET A 111 -7.13 6.37 -1.47
CA MET A 111 -7.92 5.61 -2.42
C MET A 111 -8.64 6.54 -3.39
N ALA A 112 -8.51 6.28 -4.68
CA ALA A 112 -9.15 7.03 -5.73
C ALA A 112 -9.81 6.11 -6.78
N ILE A 113 -10.79 6.65 -7.48
CA ILE A 113 -11.62 5.96 -8.45
C ILE A 113 -11.55 6.70 -9.78
N PHE A 114 -11.45 5.94 -10.86
CA PHE A 114 -11.42 6.45 -12.23
C PHE A 114 -12.42 5.70 -13.09
N ALA A 115 -13.01 6.41 -14.04
CA ALA A 115 -13.84 5.80 -15.08
C ALA A 115 -12.99 5.17 -16.20
N ASP A 116 -11.74 5.66 -16.37
CA ASP A 116 -10.82 5.22 -17.41
C ASP A 116 -9.53 4.64 -16.78
N ALA A 117 -9.17 3.43 -17.21
CA ALA A 117 -7.97 2.73 -16.73
C ALA A 117 -6.66 3.44 -17.16
N ARG A 118 -6.62 4.03 -18.35
CA ARG A 118 -5.44 4.77 -18.82
C ARG A 118 -5.22 6.02 -18.00
N ALA A 119 -6.27 6.75 -17.64
CA ALA A 119 -6.21 7.90 -16.76
C ALA A 119 -5.69 7.50 -15.36
N ALA A 120 -6.17 6.38 -14.79
CA ALA A 120 -5.70 5.86 -13.52
C ALA A 120 -4.22 5.49 -13.54
N VAL A 121 -3.76 4.81 -14.60
CA VAL A 121 -2.34 4.43 -14.74
C VAL A 121 -1.46 5.66 -14.96
N THR A 122 -1.90 6.64 -15.75
CA THR A 122 -1.17 7.91 -15.93
C THR A 122 -1.05 8.65 -14.60
N CYS A 123 -2.15 8.75 -13.85
CA CYS A 123 -2.15 9.32 -12.51
C CYS A 123 -1.15 8.62 -11.59
N ALA A 124 -1.13 7.29 -11.56
CA ALA A 124 -0.20 6.51 -10.73
C ALA A 124 1.28 6.81 -11.07
N VAL A 125 1.62 6.93 -12.35
CA VAL A 125 2.97 7.30 -12.80
C VAL A 125 3.31 8.73 -12.36
N GLU A 126 2.41 9.69 -12.57
CA GLU A 126 2.63 11.08 -12.14
C GLU A 126 2.71 11.23 -10.62
N MET A 127 1.96 10.44 -9.85
CA MET A 127 2.07 10.39 -8.39
C MET A 127 3.49 9.98 -7.96
N GLN A 128 4.09 8.96 -8.59
CA GLN A 128 5.46 8.55 -8.28
C GLN A 128 6.48 9.63 -8.67
N MET A 129 6.25 10.32 -9.77
CA MET A 129 7.10 11.46 -10.18
C MET A 129 6.96 12.64 -9.21
N ALA A 130 5.75 12.90 -8.70
CA ALA A 130 5.51 13.92 -7.68
C ALA A 130 6.21 13.57 -6.35
N MET A 131 6.19 12.29 -5.93
CA MET A 131 6.93 11.83 -4.77
C MET A 131 8.44 12.04 -4.90
N ASP A 132 9.01 11.80 -6.08
CA ASP A 132 10.44 12.05 -6.32
C ASP A 132 10.78 13.55 -6.20
N ARG A 133 9.94 14.43 -6.78
CA ARG A 133 10.07 15.88 -6.62
C ARG A 133 9.95 16.32 -5.16
N LEU A 134 8.98 15.79 -4.42
CA LEU A 134 8.78 16.07 -3.00
C LEU A 134 9.99 15.64 -2.17
N ASN A 135 10.54 14.45 -2.45
CA ASN A 135 11.74 13.95 -1.80
C ASN A 135 12.97 14.82 -2.09
N ALA A 136 13.08 15.38 -3.30
CA ALA A 136 14.14 16.34 -3.59
C ALA A 136 14.04 17.62 -2.74
N LEU A 137 12.84 18.09 -2.41
CA LEU A 137 12.60 19.19 -1.48
C LEU A 137 12.89 18.77 -0.03
N HIS A 138 12.46 17.58 0.39
CA HIS A 138 12.73 17.05 1.72
C HIS A 138 14.24 16.94 1.98
N ARG A 139 15.02 16.41 1.06
CA ARG A 139 16.49 16.33 1.17
C ARG A 139 17.11 17.71 1.42
N ARG A 140 16.66 18.75 0.70
CA ARG A 140 17.16 20.13 0.90
C ARG A 140 16.82 20.71 2.26
N ARG A 141 15.74 20.23 2.89
CA ARG A 141 15.27 20.65 4.21
C ARG A 141 15.73 19.74 5.34
N HIS A 142 16.55 18.73 5.05
CA HIS A 142 16.99 17.68 5.98
C HIS A 142 15.81 16.91 6.60
N LEU A 143 14.70 16.80 5.87
CA LEU A 143 13.56 15.98 6.24
C LEU A 143 13.70 14.56 5.69
N PRO A 144 13.06 13.56 6.31
CA PRO A 144 13.00 12.20 5.79
C PRO A 144 12.38 12.13 4.40
N GLU A 145 12.80 11.14 3.63
CA GLU A 145 12.16 10.84 2.34
C GLU A 145 10.93 9.96 2.55
N LEU A 146 9.87 10.23 1.77
CA LEU A 146 8.67 9.43 1.72
C LEU A 146 8.68 8.55 0.47
N TYR A 147 8.24 7.32 0.62
CA TYR A 147 8.17 6.36 -0.47
C TYR A 147 6.77 5.76 -0.54
N MET A 148 6.25 5.62 -1.74
CA MET A 148 4.88 5.17 -1.97
C MET A 148 4.88 3.89 -2.81
N GLY A 149 4.04 2.93 -2.44
CA GLY A 149 3.63 1.82 -3.29
C GLY A 149 2.25 2.08 -3.86
N ILE A 150 1.99 1.71 -5.11
CA ILE A 150 0.70 1.92 -5.76
C ILE A 150 0.20 0.62 -6.39
N GLY A 151 -1.08 0.30 -6.12
CA GLY A 151 -1.82 -0.77 -6.77
C GLY A 151 -3.00 -0.23 -7.56
N VAL A 152 -3.19 -0.69 -8.80
CA VAL A 152 -4.31 -0.32 -9.65
C VAL A 152 -5.04 -1.57 -10.14
N ASN A 153 -6.35 -1.60 -9.96
CA ASN A 153 -7.20 -2.70 -10.39
C ASN A 153 -8.48 -2.17 -11.05
N THR A 154 -8.90 -2.81 -12.12
CA THR A 154 -10.18 -2.51 -12.78
C THR A 154 -11.13 -3.67 -12.58
N GLY A 155 -12.34 -3.36 -12.13
CA GLY A 155 -13.36 -4.38 -11.91
C GLY A 155 -14.70 -3.80 -11.53
N ARG A 156 -15.64 -4.70 -11.24
CA ARG A 156 -17.02 -4.35 -10.90
C ARG A 156 -17.21 -4.22 -9.40
N VAL A 157 -17.70 -3.06 -8.98
CA VAL A 157 -18.00 -2.77 -7.58
C VAL A 157 -19.47 -2.39 -7.40
N MET A 158 -19.95 -2.54 -6.19
CA MET A 158 -21.20 -1.94 -5.77
C MET A 158 -20.90 -0.63 -5.06
N ALA A 159 -21.52 0.44 -5.53
CA ALA A 159 -21.33 1.78 -5.00
C ALA A 159 -22.63 2.29 -4.39
N GLY A 160 -22.56 2.87 -3.19
CA GLY A 160 -23.74 3.41 -2.53
C GLY A 160 -23.44 4.00 -1.15
N LEU A 161 -24.48 4.57 -0.52
CA LEU A 161 -24.40 5.10 0.84
C LEU A 161 -24.49 3.96 1.86
N VAL A 162 -23.49 3.86 2.71
CA VAL A 162 -23.42 2.88 3.81
C VAL A 162 -23.34 3.62 5.13
N GLY A 163 -24.09 3.16 6.13
CA GLY A 163 -24.07 3.73 7.47
C GLY A 163 -25.43 3.71 8.15
N SER A 164 -25.55 4.57 9.14
CA SER A 164 -26.77 4.74 9.93
C SER A 164 -27.43 6.10 9.66
N GLU A 165 -28.57 6.34 10.30
CA GLU A 165 -29.18 7.67 10.27
C GLU A 165 -28.31 8.78 10.91
N LEU A 166 -27.38 8.40 11.80
CA LEU A 166 -26.47 9.33 12.49
C LEU A 166 -25.27 9.69 11.63
N TYR A 167 -24.78 8.72 10.85
CA TYR A 167 -23.62 8.90 9.98
C TYR A 167 -23.71 7.94 8.80
N SER A 168 -23.53 8.46 7.61
CA SER A 168 -23.41 7.65 6.39
C SER A 168 -22.35 8.24 5.46
N ALA A 169 -21.61 7.34 4.83
CA ALA A 169 -20.60 7.67 3.83
C ALA A 169 -20.86 6.91 2.54
N TYR A 170 -20.48 7.51 1.42
CA TYR A 170 -20.45 6.80 0.15
C TYR A 170 -19.34 5.75 0.22
N ALA A 171 -19.64 4.53 -0.13
CA ALA A 171 -18.71 3.42 -0.05
C ALA A 171 -18.73 2.57 -1.32
N LEU A 172 -17.56 2.06 -1.65
CA LEU A 172 -17.38 1.03 -2.66
C LEU A 172 -17.25 -0.31 -1.97
N ILE A 173 -18.05 -1.27 -2.38
CA ILE A 173 -18.04 -2.64 -1.83
C ILE A 173 -17.86 -3.62 -2.99
N GLY A 174 -16.98 -4.58 -2.82
CA GLY A 174 -16.76 -5.63 -3.80
C GLY A 174 -15.42 -6.33 -3.65
N GLU A 175 -15.30 -7.47 -4.31
CA GLU A 175 -14.06 -8.24 -4.32
C GLU A 175 -12.92 -7.43 -4.95
N ASP A 176 -13.21 -6.63 -5.98
CA ASP A 176 -12.24 -5.81 -6.69
C ASP A 176 -11.66 -4.68 -5.83
N VAL A 177 -12.42 -4.14 -4.86
CA VAL A 177 -11.89 -3.20 -3.86
C VAL A 177 -10.84 -3.89 -2.98
N SER A 178 -11.19 -5.07 -2.44
CA SER A 178 -10.26 -5.87 -1.63
C SER A 178 -9.06 -6.34 -2.43
N LEU A 179 -9.26 -6.64 -3.71
CA LEU A 179 -8.18 -7.03 -4.61
C LEU A 179 -7.20 -5.90 -4.83
N THR A 180 -7.67 -4.67 -5.04
CA THR A 180 -6.80 -3.49 -5.18
C THR A 180 -5.89 -3.30 -3.97
N SER A 181 -6.43 -3.44 -2.75
CA SER A 181 -5.63 -3.36 -1.53
C SER A 181 -4.55 -4.44 -1.47
N ARG A 182 -4.85 -5.65 -1.94
CA ARG A 182 -3.85 -6.72 -2.00
C ARG A 182 -2.77 -6.47 -3.06
N ILE A 183 -3.14 -5.93 -4.22
CA ILE A 183 -2.18 -5.54 -5.26
C ILE A 183 -1.24 -4.46 -4.73
N GLU A 184 -1.81 -3.45 -4.06
CA GLU A 184 -1.05 -2.38 -3.44
C GLU A 184 -0.04 -2.94 -2.43
N ALA A 185 -0.45 -3.87 -1.55
CA ALA A 185 0.43 -4.48 -0.55
C ALA A 185 1.64 -5.22 -1.15
N PHE A 186 1.56 -5.69 -2.40
CA PHE A 186 2.70 -6.27 -3.12
C PHE A 186 3.66 -5.24 -3.67
N SER A 187 3.25 -3.98 -3.82
CA SER A 187 4.09 -2.96 -4.44
C SER A 187 5.24 -2.53 -3.53
N LEU A 188 6.38 -2.24 -4.12
CA LEU A 188 7.58 -1.76 -3.45
C LEU A 188 7.64 -0.23 -3.48
N ARG A 189 8.68 0.33 -2.85
CA ARG A 189 8.96 1.77 -2.89
C ARG A 189 9.12 2.25 -4.34
N GLY A 190 8.32 3.23 -4.73
CA GLY A 190 8.32 3.77 -6.08
C GLY A 190 7.72 2.84 -7.15
N GLN A 191 7.06 1.74 -6.76
CA GLN A 191 6.49 0.79 -7.71
C GLN A 191 5.02 1.07 -7.97
N VAL A 192 4.59 0.86 -9.21
CA VAL A 192 3.18 0.86 -9.63
C VAL A 192 2.85 -0.53 -10.14
N LEU A 193 1.95 -1.25 -9.47
CA LEU A 193 1.46 -2.56 -9.87
C LEU A 193 0.04 -2.46 -10.42
N ILE A 194 -0.21 -3.13 -11.54
CA ILE A 194 -1.53 -3.24 -12.14
C ILE A 194 -1.97 -4.69 -12.26
N SER A 195 -3.29 -4.92 -12.14
CA SER A 195 -3.90 -6.21 -12.42
C SER A 195 -3.94 -6.51 -13.92
N GLU A 196 -4.14 -7.76 -14.28
CA GLU A 196 -4.32 -8.17 -15.67
C GLU A 196 -5.57 -7.52 -16.30
N SER A 197 -6.66 -7.32 -15.51
CA SER A 197 -7.86 -6.60 -15.98
C SER A 197 -7.56 -5.14 -16.34
N THR A 198 -6.74 -4.46 -15.55
CA THR A 198 -6.27 -3.10 -15.87
C THR A 198 -5.34 -3.12 -17.08
N TYR A 199 -4.40 -4.07 -17.13
CA TYR A 199 -3.47 -4.21 -18.24
C TYR A 199 -4.20 -4.43 -19.57
N ALA A 200 -5.22 -5.28 -19.60
CA ALA A 200 -6.02 -5.54 -20.80
C ALA A 200 -6.70 -4.26 -21.36
N LEU A 201 -7.06 -3.29 -20.50
CA LEU A 201 -7.64 -2.01 -20.91
C LEU A 201 -6.59 -0.97 -21.32
N CYS A 202 -5.38 -1.08 -20.79
CA CYS A 202 -4.27 -0.19 -21.15
C CYS A 202 -3.56 -0.65 -22.44
N GLY A 203 -3.44 -1.96 -22.67
CA GLY A 203 -2.73 -2.52 -23.81
C GLY A 203 -1.32 -1.94 -23.94
N ASP A 204 -0.94 -1.55 -25.15
CA ASP A 204 0.38 -0.96 -25.44
C ASP A 204 0.56 0.50 -24.96
N PHE A 205 -0.45 1.09 -24.33
CA PHE A 205 -0.38 2.45 -23.79
C PHE A 205 0.65 2.55 -22.65
N ALA A 206 0.67 1.54 -21.75
CA ALA A 206 1.60 1.51 -20.62
C ALA A 206 2.73 0.50 -20.90
N ALA A 207 3.96 0.96 -20.80
CA ALA A 207 5.11 0.05 -20.78
C ALA A 207 5.17 -0.66 -19.42
N THR A 208 5.24 -2.00 -19.47
CA THR A 208 5.28 -2.83 -18.27
C THR A 208 6.52 -3.71 -18.25
N GLY A 209 7.01 -4.03 -17.07
CA GLY A 209 8.01 -5.07 -16.84
C GLY A 209 7.42 -6.47 -16.93
N ASP A 210 8.26 -7.48 -16.62
CA ASP A 210 7.84 -8.87 -16.56
C ASP A 210 6.67 -9.06 -15.58
N GLY A 211 5.74 -9.95 -15.95
CA GLY A 211 4.61 -10.31 -15.10
C GLY A 211 5.06 -11.06 -13.85
N MET A 212 4.45 -10.75 -12.72
CA MET A 212 4.66 -11.42 -11.44
C MET A 212 3.44 -12.27 -11.11
N GLU A 213 3.61 -13.59 -10.95
CA GLU A 213 2.55 -14.46 -10.49
C GLU A 213 2.41 -14.39 -8.96
N VAL A 214 1.21 -14.09 -8.49
CA VAL A 214 0.89 -14.03 -7.06
C VAL A 214 -0.34 -14.86 -6.73
N TYR A 215 -0.37 -15.41 -5.51
CA TYR A 215 -1.59 -15.99 -4.95
C TYR A 215 -2.34 -14.92 -4.17
N VAL A 216 -3.61 -14.75 -4.45
CA VAL A 216 -4.45 -13.78 -3.73
C VAL A 216 -5.54 -14.55 -2.99
N LYS A 217 -5.66 -14.33 -1.67
CA LYS A 217 -6.70 -14.98 -0.85
C LYS A 217 -8.09 -14.70 -1.42
N GLY A 218 -8.90 -15.75 -1.59
CA GLY A 218 -10.25 -15.64 -2.16
C GLY A 218 -10.33 -15.81 -3.68
N LYS A 219 -9.20 -15.89 -4.39
CA LYS A 219 -9.17 -16.28 -5.80
C LYS A 219 -8.71 -17.73 -5.94
N SER A 220 -9.40 -18.50 -6.78
CA SER A 220 -9.06 -19.90 -7.07
C SER A 220 -7.94 -19.98 -8.11
N GLY A 221 -6.73 -19.48 -7.82
CA GLY A 221 -5.61 -19.54 -8.76
C GLY A 221 -4.58 -18.46 -8.58
N ARG A 222 -3.51 -18.57 -9.37
CA ARG A 222 -2.50 -17.54 -9.48
C ARG A 222 -3.03 -16.37 -10.30
N MET A 223 -2.65 -15.18 -9.93
CA MET A 223 -2.96 -13.95 -10.65
C MET A 223 -1.67 -13.33 -11.17
N GLN A 224 -1.73 -12.78 -12.37
CA GLN A 224 -0.67 -11.98 -12.94
C GLN A 224 -0.81 -10.54 -12.51
N LEU A 225 0.27 -9.97 -11.97
CA LEU A 225 0.44 -8.55 -11.76
C LEU A 225 1.57 -8.05 -12.66
N ARG A 226 1.46 -6.81 -13.13
CA ARG A 226 2.50 -6.18 -13.95
C ARG A 226 2.95 -4.88 -13.32
N GLU A 227 4.26 -4.65 -13.35
CA GLU A 227 4.84 -3.38 -12.95
C GLU A 227 4.79 -2.40 -14.13
N VAL A 228 4.17 -1.25 -13.94
CA VAL A 228 4.23 -0.14 -14.90
C VAL A 228 5.58 0.55 -14.74
N VAL A 229 6.32 0.64 -15.84
CA VAL A 229 7.62 1.34 -15.87
C VAL A 229 7.54 2.71 -16.52
N GLY A 230 6.49 2.99 -17.27
CA GLY A 230 6.26 4.30 -17.89
C GLY A 230 5.14 4.29 -18.91
N ILE A 231 4.94 5.46 -19.54
CA ILE A 231 3.97 5.69 -20.63
C ILE A 231 4.73 6.35 -21.78
N PRO A 232 5.23 5.56 -22.75
CA PRO A 232 6.11 6.07 -23.80
C PRO A 232 5.48 7.20 -24.65
N SER A 233 4.18 7.09 -24.95
CA SER A 233 3.45 8.10 -25.75
C SER A 233 3.35 9.47 -25.07
N LEU A 234 3.55 9.54 -23.74
CA LEU A 234 3.52 10.76 -22.94
C LEU A 234 4.91 11.14 -22.40
N GLU A 235 5.94 10.38 -22.77
CA GLU A 235 7.32 10.55 -22.27
C GLU A 235 7.42 10.49 -20.74
N LEU A 236 6.50 9.75 -20.07
CA LEU A 236 6.48 9.57 -18.64
C LEU A 236 7.20 8.27 -18.25
N SER A 237 8.00 8.32 -17.20
CA SER A 237 8.66 7.14 -16.62
C SER A 237 8.51 7.12 -15.09
N VAL A 238 8.34 5.92 -14.54
CA VAL A 238 8.25 5.75 -13.09
C VAL A 238 9.65 5.85 -12.48
N PRO A 239 9.93 6.82 -11.59
CA PRO A 239 11.20 6.93 -10.89
C PRO A 239 11.29 5.88 -9.79
N ARG A 240 11.55 4.62 -10.17
CA ARG A 240 11.63 3.51 -9.22
C ARG A 240 12.85 3.65 -8.32
N GLN A 241 12.62 3.57 -7.00
CA GLN A 241 13.64 3.82 -5.99
C GLN A 241 14.03 2.55 -5.20
N GLU A 242 13.41 1.43 -5.48
CA GLU A 242 13.69 0.16 -4.81
C GLU A 242 14.32 -0.83 -5.80
N VAL A 243 15.49 -1.35 -5.45
CA VAL A 243 16.19 -2.38 -6.24
C VAL A 243 15.71 -3.81 -5.91
N ARG A 244 14.92 -4.00 -4.86
CA ARG A 244 14.42 -5.31 -4.47
C ARG A 244 13.40 -5.82 -5.48
N ARG A 245 13.32 -7.14 -5.62
CA ARG A 245 12.38 -7.81 -6.52
C ARG A 245 11.07 -8.22 -5.85
N SER A 246 10.99 -8.11 -4.52
CA SER A 246 9.80 -8.50 -3.75
C SER A 246 9.69 -7.74 -2.43
N PRO A 247 8.46 -7.59 -1.88
CA PRO A 247 8.24 -7.05 -0.55
C PRO A 247 8.94 -7.93 0.50
N ARG A 248 9.27 -7.33 1.65
CA ARG A 248 9.80 -8.01 2.82
C ARG A 248 9.01 -7.63 4.05
N ILE A 249 8.71 -8.61 4.87
CA ILE A 249 7.90 -8.44 6.06
C ILE A 249 8.75 -8.81 7.27
N ALA A 250 8.73 -7.94 8.29
CA ALA A 250 9.38 -8.20 9.56
C ALA A 250 8.72 -9.40 10.26
N VAL A 251 9.55 -10.34 10.71
CA VAL A 251 9.12 -11.54 11.44
C VAL A 251 10.17 -11.89 12.50
N GLN A 252 9.83 -12.80 13.40
CA GLN A 252 10.75 -13.41 14.34
C GLN A 252 10.62 -14.93 14.23
N LEU A 253 11.28 -15.53 13.21
CA LEU A 253 11.19 -16.95 12.94
C LEU A 253 12.50 -17.65 13.29
N PRO A 254 12.48 -18.61 14.22
CA PRO A 254 13.62 -19.48 14.43
C PRO A 254 13.93 -20.29 13.17
N PHE A 255 15.19 -20.42 12.84
CA PHE A 255 15.65 -21.29 11.77
C PHE A 255 16.95 -21.97 12.10
N SER A 256 17.30 -23.02 11.36
CA SER A 256 18.61 -23.63 11.41
C SER A 256 19.30 -23.48 10.07
N PHE A 257 20.64 -23.41 10.08
CA PHE A 257 21.40 -23.39 8.84
C PHE A 257 22.66 -24.26 8.92
N GLN A 258 23.11 -24.70 7.76
CA GLN A 258 24.33 -25.49 7.56
C GLN A 258 25.16 -24.80 6.50
N ARG A 259 26.48 -24.77 6.68
CA ARG A 259 27.39 -24.25 5.65
C ARG A 259 27.48 -25.23 4.48
N VAL A 260 27.64 -24.69 3.28
CA VAL A 260 27.93 -25.47 2.09
C VAL A 260 29.36 -25.18 1.65
N GLU A 261 30.21 -26.17 1.75
CA GLU A 261 31.64 -26.07 1.39
C GLU A 261 31.94 -27.00 0.20
N ARG A 262 32.44 -26.45 -0.90
CA ARG A 262 32.73 -27.22 -2.13
C ARG A 262 31.53 -28.08 -2.62
N LYS A 263 30.32 -27.54 -2.53
CA LYS A 263 29.04 -28.21 -2.86
C LYS A 263 28.63 -29.34 -1.90
N ILE A 264 29.27 -29.47 -0.76
CA ILE A 264 28.94 -30.44 0.29
C ILE A 264 28.31 -29.68 1.46
N VAL A 265 27.16 -30.14 1.92
CA VAL A 265 26.50 -29.60 3.12
C VAL A 265 27.25 -30.12 4.34
N VAL A 266 27.79 -29.21 5.15
CA VAL A 266 28.48 -29.56 6.41
C VAL A 266 27.46 -30.05 7.43
N PRO A 267 27.65 -31.16 8.13
CA PRO A 267 26.65 -31.73 9.05
C PRO A 267 26.25 -30.82 10.22
N GLU A 268 27.14 -29.92 10.64
CA GLU A 268 26.87 -29.01 11.77
C GLU A 268 25.69 -28.08 11.47
N ARG A 269 24.63 -28.22 12.27
CA ARG A 269 23.46 -27.33 12.24
C ARG A 269 23.63 -26.21 13.24
N MET A 270 23.44 -24.98 12.81
CA MET A 270 23.60 -23.76 13.59
C MET A 270 22.26 -23.04 13.69
N PRO A 271 21.85 -22.56 14.89
CA PRO A 271 20.60 -21.82 15.03
C PRO A 271 20.77 -20.36 14.62
N GLY A 272 19.67 -19.78 14.15
CA GLY A 272 19.53 -18.36 13.84
C GLY A 272 18.08 -17.88 13.98
N THR A 273 17.85 -16.60 13.68
CA THR A 273 16.52 -15.99 13.70
C THR A 273 16.33 -15.17 12.42
N ILE A 274 15.28 -15.46 11.65
CA ILE A 274 14.88 -14.65 10.51
C ILE A 274 14.19 -13.39 11.04
N LEU A 275 14.66 -12.21 10.61
CA LEU A 275 14.19 -10.89 11.02
C LEU A 275 13.26 -10.25 9.98
N ASP A 276 13.45 -10.55 8.72
CA ASP A 276 12.51 -10.25 7.65
C ASP A 276 12.50 -11.37 6.60
N VAL A 277 11.37 -11.55 5.94
CA VAL A 277 11.19 -12.54 4.88
C VAL A 277 10.56 -11.94 3.65
N GLY A 278 11.06 -12.32 2.48
CA GLY A 278 10.48 -12.01 1.17
C GLY A 278 10.52 -13.22 0.25
N TYR A 279 9.99 -13.09 -0.98
CA TYR A 279 9.93 -14.19 -1.95
C TYR A 279 11.30 -14.74 -2.38
N HIS A 280 12.34 -13.89 -2.35
CA HIS A 280 13.65 -14.23 -2.90
C HIS A 280 14.78 -14.22 -1.85
N GLY A 281 14.44 -14.04 -0.58
CA GLY A 281 15.45 -14.02 0.47
C GLY A 281 14.95 -13.52 1.81
N VAL A 282 15.84 -13.56 2.78
CA VAL A 282 15.58 -13.16 4.17
C VAL A 282 16.68 -12.26 4.71
N LEU A 283 16.37 -11.45 5.70
CA LEU A 283 17.34 -10.90 6.63
C LEU A 283 17.34 -11.77 7.88
N ALA A 284 18.50 -12.21 8.32
CA ALA A 284 18.60 -13.12 9.45
C ALA A 284 19.73 -12.74 10.41
N ASP A 285 19.49 -12.90 11.70
CA ASP A 285 20.53 -12.96 12.71
C ASP A 285 21.09 -14.39 12.77
N MET A 286 22.32 -14.53 12.31
CA MET A 286 23.04 -15.80 12.23
C MET A 286 23.67 -16.20 13.57
N ARG A 287 23.58 -15.34 14.59
CA ARG A 287 24.24 -15.48 15.91
C ARG A 287 25.77 -15.68 15.85
N ARG A 288 26.35 -15.58 14.68
CA ARG A 288 27.79 -15.64 14.42
C ARG A 288 28.11 -14.97 13.10
N ASP A 289 29.38 -14.68 12.92
CA ASP A 289 29.86 -14.12 11.66
C ASP A 289 29.89 -15.18 10.56
N VAL A 290 29.21 -14.92 9.45
CA VAL A 290 29.22 -15.76 8.24
C VAL A 290 29.80 -14.91 7.11
N PRO A 291 30.84 -15.36 6.41
CA PRO A 291 31.48 -14.58 5.36
C PRO A 291 30.53 -14.21 4.22
N LEU A 292 30.75 -13.05 3.61
CA LEU A 292 30.03 -12.65 2.39
C LEU A 292 30.26 -13.68 1.30
N HIS A 293 29.24 -13.93 0.49
CA HIS A 293 29.19 -14.93 -0.59
C HIS A 293 29.23 -16.39 -0.15
N SER A 294 29.22 -16.67 1.17
CA SER A 294 29.06 -18.05 1.65
C SER A 294 27.73 -18.63 1.17
N GLU A 295 27.76 -19.90 0.77
CA GLU A 295 26.58 -20.69 0.51
C GLU A 295 26.13 -21.43 1.76
N ILE A 296 24.84 -21.45 2.02
CA ILE A 296 24.24 -22.09 3.21
C ILE A 296 22.97 -22.85 2.79
N LYS A 297 22.67 -23.90 3.51
CA LYS A 297 21.40 -24.60 3.46
C LYS A 297 20.58 -24.21 4.68
N LEU A 298 19.31 -23.82 4.48
CA LEU A 298 18.39 -23.36 5.51
C LEU A 298 17.33 -24.42 5.80
N GLY A 299 16.98 -24.56 7.07
CA GLY A 299 15.80 -25.26 7.53
C GLY A 299 14.93 -24.32 8.36
N VAL A 300 13.71 -24.05 7.93
CA VAL A 300 12.76 -23.14 8.57
C VAL A 300 11.37 -23.74 8.60
N ASP A 301 10.71 -23.61 9.74
CA ASP A 301 9.28 -23.94 9.87
C ASP A 301 8.43 -22.71 9.48
N LEU A 302 7.44 -22.93 8.62
CA LEU A 302 6.49 -21.94 8.12
C LEU A 302 5.10 -22.22 8.71
N PRO A 303 4.81 -21.74 9.95
CA PRO A 303 3.65 -22.23 10.72
C PRO A 303 2.30 -21.90 10.08
N LEU A 304 2.16 -20.73 9.42
CA LEU A 304 0.90 -20.32 8.77
C LEU A 304 0.49 -21.25 7.61
N VAL A 305 1.42 -21.99 7.06
CA VAL A 305 1.19 -22.91 5.92
C VAL A 305 1.48 -24.35 6.24
N ALA A 306 1.74 -24.65 7.53
CA ALA A 306 2.05 -25.98 8.05
C ALA A 306 3.12 -26.71 7.20
N HIS A 307 4.23 -26.04 6.93
CA HIS A 307 5.30 -26.57 6.09
C HIS A 307 6.67 -26.37 6.74
N ASN A 308 7.43 -27.44 6.84
CA ASN A 308 8.84 -27.37 7.24
C ASN A 308 9.70 -27.43 5.95
N ALA A 309 10.34 -26.31 5.64
CA ALA A 309 11.20 -26.18 4.48
C ALA A 309 12.67 -26.38 4.93
N ASP A 310 13.26 -27.52 4.61
CA ASP A 310 14.65 -27.83 4.94
C ASP A 310 15.53 -28.04 3.68
N ASP A 311 15.03 -27.59 2.54
CA ASP A 311 15.64 -27.70 1.21
C ASP A 311 15.98 -26.34 0.57
N ILE A 312 15.99 -25.28 1.35
CA ILE A 312 16.30 -23.92 0.89
C ILE A 312 17.82 -23.72 0.86
N TYR A 313 18.36 -23.41 -0.31
CA TYR A 313 19.76 -22.97 -0.44
C TYR A 313 19.79 -21.45 -0.64
N ALA A 314 20.76 -20.80 0.03
CA ALA A 314 20.90 -19.35 -0.04
C ALA A 314 22.37 -18.93 -0.04
N ARG A 315 22.61 -17.72 -0.53
CA ARG A 315 23.91 -17.06 -0.52
C ARG A 315 23.86 -15.82 0.36
N VAL A 316 24.91 -15.59 1.15
CA VAL A 316 25.09 -14.34 1.91
C VAL A 316 25.44 -13.23 0.93
N VAL A 317 24.51 -12.27 0.70
CA VAL A 317 24.68 -11.18 -0.27
C VAL A 317 24.94 -9.83 0.39
N LYS A 318 24.66 -9.71 1.69
CA LYS A 318 24.87 -8.50 2.45
C LYS A 318 25.19 -8.86 3.90
N ARG A 319 26.11 -8.11 4.50
CA ARG A 319 26.34 -8.13 5.96
C ARG A 319 25.92 -6.79 6.52
N SER A 320 25.16 -6.81 7.60
CA SER A 320 24.82 -5.64 8.38
C SER A 320 25.72 -5.65 9.64
N ARG A 321 25.31 -5.50 10.83
CA ARG A 321 26.16 -5.50 12.01
C ARG A 321 26.42 -6.93 12.49
N ASP A 322 27.62 -7.21 12.95
CA ASP A 322 28.13 -8.39 13.66
C ASP A 322 27.63 -9.77 13.21
N SER A 323 26.35 -10.09 13.41
CA SER A 323 25.75 -11.40 13.09
C SER A 323 24.59 -11.33 12.08
N VAL A 324 24.19 -10.12 11.66
CA VAL A 324 23.03 -9.95 10.77
C VAL A 324 23.44 -9.97 9.31
N ALA A 325 22.87 -10.91 8.55
CA ALA A 325 23.16 -11.13 7.15
C ALA A 325 21.90 -11.11 6.27
N GLY A 326 22.00 -10.51 5.09
CA GLY A 326 21.01 -10.65 4.02
C GLY A 326 21.33 -11.89 3.21
N LEU A 327 20.34 -12.77 3.09
CA LEU A 327 20.44 -14.04 2.40
C LEU A 327 19.55 -14.01 1.15
N GLU A 328 20.11 -14.33 -0.01
CA GLU A 328 19.38 -14.50 -1.26
C GLU A 328 19.20 -16.00 -1.53
N PHE A 329 17.96 -16.42 -1.80
CA PHE A 329 17.67 -17.80 -2.13
C PHE A 329 18.25 -18.15 -3.52
N THR A 330 19.04 -19.20 -3.57
CA THR A 330 19.66 -19.67 -4.82
C THR A 330 18.98 -20.91 -5.38
N SER A 331 18.35 -21.72 -4.52
CA SER A 331 17.59 -22.89 -4.93
C SER A 331 16.56 -23.28 -3.87
N LEU A 332 15.34 -23.62 -4.31
CA LEU A 332 14.25 -24.18 -3.51
C LEU A 332 13.53 -25.24 -4.32
N SER A 333 12.95 -26.25 -3.67
CA SER A 333 12.01 -27.14 -4.35
C SER A 333 10.75 -26.37 -4.79
N ALA A 334 10.03 -26.89 -5.78
CA ALA A 334 8.77 -26.29 -6.21
C ALA A 334 7.74 -26.21 -5.07
N GLN A 335 7.74 -27.20 -4.17
CA GLN A 335 6.86 -27.23 -3.00
C GLN A 335 7.23 -26.15 -2.00
N SER A 336 8.49 -26.06 -1.58
CA SER A 336 8.97 -25.04 -0.63
C SER A 336 8.81 -23.63 -1.21
N ASN A 337 9.05 -23.45 -2.51
CA ASN A 337 8.82 -22.17 -3.16
C ASN A 337 7.34 -21.73 -3.08
N SER A 338 6.41 -22.63 -3.44
CA SER A 338 4.97 -22.36 -3.38
C SER A 338 4.50 -22.07 -1.95
N LYS A 339 5.00 -22.82 -0.97
CA LYS A 339 4.65 -22.62 0.45
C LYS A 339 5.24 -21.33 1.02
N LEU A 340 6.49 -20.99 0.67
CA LEU A 340 7.11 -19.73 1.06
C LEU A 340 6.36 -18.52 0.47
N GLN A 341 5.98 -18.57 -0.81
CA GLN A 341 5.18 -17.54 -1.43
C GLN A 341 3.84 -17.35 -0.70
N LEU A 342 3.13 -18.43 -0.41
CA LEU A 342 1.87 -18.40 0.33
C LEU A 342 2.07 -17.84 1.75
N PHE A 343 3.14 -18.24 2.44
CA PHE A 343 3.49 -17.74 3.77
C PHE A 343 3.73 -16.22 3.78
N VAL A 344 4.56 -15.72 2.87
CA VAL A 344 4.83 -14.29 2.71
C VAL A 344 3.53 -13.52 2.38
N GLN A 345 2.66 -14.08 1.56
CA GLN A 345 1.36 -13.47 1.24
C GLN A 345 0.43 -13.40 2.45
N MET A 346 0.35 -14.44 3.25
CA MET A 346 -0.45 -14.43 4.48
C MET A 346 0.04 -13.36 5.45
N LEU A 347 1.36 -13.19 5.58
CA LEU A 347 1.96 -12.12 6.36
C LEU A 347 1.60 -10.73 5.81
N LEU A 348 1.67 -10.53 4.49
CA LEU A 348 1.25 -9.27 3.83
C LEU A 348 -0.23 -8.94 4.06
N GLN A 349 -1.05 -9.95 4.30
CA GLN A 349 -2.48 -9.81 4.61
C GLN A 349 -2.76 -9.61 6.10
N GLY A 350 -1.74 -9.41 6.93
CA GLY A 350 -1.86 -9.17 8.37
C GLY A 350 -2.04 -10.41 9.23
N HIS A 351 -1.73 -11.62 8.70
CA HIS A 351 -1.64 -12.80 9.56
C HIS A 351 -0.35 -12.74 10.37
N GLU A 352 -0.44 -12.90 11.69
CA GLU A 352 0.71 -12.91 12.58
C GLU A 352 1.23 -14.33 12.79
N VAL A 353 2.52 -14.45 12.98
CA VAL A 353 3.17 -15.68 13.43
C VAL A 353 3.21 -15.60 14.95
N ASN A 354 2.44 -16.43 15.63
CA ASN A 354 2.47 -16.59 17.09
C ASN A 354 3.66 -17.44 17.53
#